data_047f0ea58a175cd5f4e27d5a0e354935
#
_entry.id   047f0ea58a175cd5f4e27d5a0e354935
#
_cell.length_a   1.000
_cell.length_b   1.000
_cell.length_c   1.000
_cell.angle_alpha   90.00
_cell.angle_beta   90.00
_cell.angle_gamma   90.00
#
_symmetry.space_group_name_H-M   'P 1'
#
loop_
_entity.id
_entity.type
_entity.pdbx_description
1 polymer ?
#
loop_
_entity_poly.entity_id
_entity_poly.type
_entity_poly.pdbx_seq_one_letter_code
_entity_poly.pdbx_strand_id
1 'polypeptide(L)'
;SNTDRLPNEFNEYNSVVRIGKPYVFMLEGFENAGEVYLKGSFNQWKDRELFLTKTDRGWVLPYTPGPGNHFYHYVVDGKKVGPRPVMVKAGEKPVITHDYTLVVDANYTLRLPGFGEAREVFISGSFNNWAPRSFAMEWKNNGWEIKLCLPPGKHSYKFVVDGKWIIDPDNTWWEDNGHGDRNSVIWLDNPVYNPA
;
A
#
# COMPACT_ATOMS: atom_id res chain seq x y z
N SER A 1 -0.87 -12.50 13.33
CA SER A 1 -0.39 -13.19 14.54
C SER A 1 0.77 -12.39 15.09
N ASN A 2 0.63 -11.88 16.32
CA ASN A 2 1.70 -11.19 17.01
C ASN A 2 2.77 -12.22 17.40
N THR A 3 3.94 -12.16 16.80
CA THR A 3 5.03 -13.11 17.03
C THR A 3 6.02 -12.63 18.09
N ASP A 4 5.92 -11.39 18.55
CA ASP A 4 6.77 -10.84 19.58
C ASP A 4 6.31 -11.36 20.95
N ARG A 5 7.21 -12.12 21.62
CA ARG A 5 6.98 -12.67 22.95
C ARG A 5 8.14 -12.32 23.86
N LEU A 6 7.87 -11.82 25.04
CA LEU A 6 8.88 -11.60 26.08
C LEU A 6 8.62 -12.56 27.24
N PRO A 7 9.69 -13.21 27.79
CA PRO A 7 9.55 -14.05 28.96
C PRO A 7 9.12 -13.21 30.17
N ASN A 8 8.24 -13.75 30.99
CA ASN A 8 7.84 -13.17 32.26
C ASN A 8 8.55 -13.90 33.43
N GLU A 9 8.30 -13.45 34.65
CA GLU A 9 8.88 -14.03 35.87
C GLU A 9 8.47 -15.49 36.15
N PHE A 10 7.44 -16.00 35.47
CA PHE A 10 6.95 -17.37 35.57
C PHE A 10 7.46 -18.27 34.45
N ASN A 11 8.45 -17.81 33.66
CA ASN A 11 8.97 -18.51 32.48
C ASN A 11 7.92 -18.78 31.38
N GLU A 12 6.86 -18.00 31.38
CA GLU A 12 5.87 -17.96 30.31
C GLU A 12 6.16 -16.76 29.40
N TYR A 13 5.50 -16.73 28.25
CA TYR A 13 5.71 -15.64 27.28
C TYR A 13 4.48 -14.72 27.21
N ASN A 14 4.71 -13.45 27.45
CA ASN A 14 3.70 -12.41 27.22
C ASN A 14 3.72 -11.97 25.75
N SER A 15 2.54 -11.78 25.20
CA SER A 15 2.43 -11.13 23.88
C SER A 15 2.76 -9.65 24.02
N VAL A 16 3.68 -9.17 23.20
CA VAL A 16 4.04 -7.76 23.12
C VAL A 16 3.17 -7.08 22.08
N VAL A 17 2.36 -6.12 22.51
CA VAL A 17 1.64 -5.24 21.60
C VAL A 17 2.52 -4.01 21.37
N ARG A 18 3.07 -3.88 20.18
CA ARG A 18 3.73 -2.64 19.77
C ARG A 18 2.66 -1.63 19.37
N ILE A 19 2.43 -0.65 20.22
CA ILE A 19 1.57 0.48 19.87
C ILE A 19 2.42 1.44 19.04
N GLY A 20 2.27 1.36 17.73
CA GLY A 20 2.89 2.29 16.79
C GLY A 20 2.34 3.71 16.99
N LYS A 21 3.06 4.71 16.46
CA LYS A 21 2.56 6.08 16.42
C LYS A 21 1.31 6.12 15.54
N PRO A 22 0.18 6.69 15.98
CA PRO A 22 -1.03 6.73 15.15
C PRO A 22 -0.79 7.50 13.86
N TYR A 23 -1.31 6.96 12.78
CA TYR A 23 -1.45 7.69 11.53
C TYR A 23 -2.67 8.60 11.61
N VAL A 24 -2.54 9.83 11.14
CA VAL A 24 -3.64 10.79 11.16
C VAL A 24 -4.29 10.84 9.77
N PHE A 25 -5.45 10.21 9.64
CA PHE A 25 -6.28 10.33 8.45
C PHE A 25 -6.99 11.68 8.47
N MET A 26 -6.90 12.43 7.38
CA MET A 26 -7.49 13.76 7.25
C MET A 26 -8.23 13.90 5.92
N LEU A 27 -9.45 14.43 5.97
CA LEU A 27 -10.24 14.81 4.83
C LEU A 27 -10.60 16.29 4.94
N GLU A 28 -10.03 17.10 4.07
CA GLU A 28 -10.30 18.55 4.00
C GLU A 28 -11.64 18.83 3.30
N GLY A 29 -12.28 19.91 3.70
CA GLY A 29 -13.58 20.31 3.19
C GLY A 29 -14.74 19.53 3.84
N PHE A 30 -15.86 19.49 3.15
CA PHE A 30 -17.09 18.81 3.60
C PHE A 30 -17.63 19.37 4.93
N GLU A 31 -17.58 20.69 5.10
CA GLU A 31 -17.97 21.40 6.34
C GLU A 31 -19.44 21.16 6.70
N ASN A 32 -20.28 20.86 5.71
CA ASN A 32 -21.72 20.63 5.90
C ASN A 32 -22.09 19.14 6.02
N ALA A 33 -21.11 18.24 5.97
CA ALA A 33 -21.37 16.81 6.13
C ALA A 33 -21.87 16.49 7.55
N GLY A 34 -22.84 15.60 7.63
CA GLY A 34 -23.38 15.09 8.89
C GLY A 34 -22.53 13.99 9.48
N GLU A 35 -21.92 13.15 8.64
CA GLU A 35 -21.02 12.08 9.08
C GLU A 35 -19.91 11.83 8.06
N VAL A 36 -18.74 11.52 8.57
CA VAL A 36 -17.60 11.05 7.78
C VAL A 36 -16.97 9.85 8.46
N TYR A 37 -16.78 8.78 7.72
CA TYR A 37 -16.06 7.61 8.21
C TYR A 37 -15.11 7.02 7.17
N LEU A 38 -14.19 6.21 7.63
CA LEU A 38 -13.14 5.58 6.84
C LEU A 38 -13.48 4.10 6.60
N LYS A 39 -13.30 3.64 5.38
CA LYS A 39 -13.33 2.22 5.01
C LYS A 39 -12.02 1.83 4.37
N GLY A 40 -11.45 0.71 4.78
CA GLY A 40 -10.21 0.24 4.21
C GLY A 40 -9.94 -1.23 4.50
N SER A 41 -8.89 -1.76 3.87
CA SER A 41 -8.46 -3.13 4.10
C SER A 41 -8.07 -3.42 5.57
N PHE A 42 -7.60 -2.40 6.29
CA PHE A 42 -7.22 -2.51 7.70
C PHE A 42 -8.40 -2.74 8.65
N ASN A 43 -9.64 -2.41 8.25
CA ASN A 43 -10.85 -2.70 9.01
C ASN A 43 -11.81 -3.65 8.27
N GLN A 44 -11.27 -4.42 7.29
CA GLN A 44 -12.04 -5.36 6.48
C GLN A 44 -13.22 -4.71 5.74
N TRP A 45 -13.07 -3.43 5.37
CA TRP A 45 -14.08 -2.65 4.66
C TRP A 45 -15.42 -2.49 5.40
N LYS A 46 -15.41 -2.62 6.74
CA LYS A 46 -16.63 -2.47 7.54
C LYS A 46 -17.18 -1.05 7.47
N ASP A 47 -18.49 -0.96 7.33
CA ASP A 47 -19.20 0.30 7.35
C ASP A 47 -19.31 0.86 8.77
N ARG A 48 -19.24 2.19 8.89
CA ARG A 48 -19.58 2.93 10.10
C ARG A 48 -18.85 2.45 11.35
N GLU A 49 -17.57 2.08 11.20
CA GLU A 49 -16.71 1.65 12.32
C GLU A 49 -15.70 2.74 12.69
N LEU A 50 -15.07 3.37 11.70
CA LEU A 50 -13.98 4.32 11.89
C LEU A 50 -14.45 5.75 11.54
N PHE A 51 -15.19 6.38 12.46
CA PHE A 51 -15.68 7.75 12.29
C PHE A 51 -14.57 8.77 12.46
N LEU A 52 -14.58 9.79 11.63
CA LEU A 52 -13.74 10.96 11.76
C LEU A 52 -14.43 12.02 12.62
N THR A 53 -13.63 12.75 13.35
CA THR A 53 -14.07 13.91 14.14
C THR A 53 -13.90 15.18 13.34
N LYS A 54 -14.91 16.02 13.33
CA LYS A 54 -14.86 17.33 12.67
C LYS A 54 -13.97 18.29 13.45
N THR A 55 -13.12 19.01 12.71
CA THR A 55 -12.23 20.06 13.21
C THR A 55 -12.33 21.30 12.33
N ASP A 56 -11.68 22.38 12.73
CA ASP A 56 -11.60 23.62 11.92
C ASP A 56 -10.90 23.42 10.56
N ARG A 57 -10.13 22.35 10.40
CA ARG A 57 -9.38 22.03 9.16
C ARG A 57 -10.00 20.91 8.34
N GLY A 58 -11.18 20.44 8.71
CA GLY A 58 -11.83 19.29 8.08
C GLY A 58 -12.05 18.14 9.07
N TRP A 59 -12.05 16.92 8.58
CA TRP A 59 -12.38 15.72 9.33
C TRP A 59 -11.12 14.91 9.63
N VAL A 60 -10.94 14.46 10.86
CA VAL A 60 -9.70 13.83 11.34
C VAL A 60 -9.97 12.56 12.12
N LEU A 61 -9.14 11.53 11.90
CA LEU A 61 -9.13 10.29 12.66
C LEU A 61 -7.68 9.85 12.92
N PRO A 62 -7.19 9.92 14.15
CA PRO A 62 -5.99 9.19 14.57
C PRO A 62 -6.32 7.70 14.66
N TYR A 63 -5.62 6.87 13.87
CA TYR A 63 -5.80 5.43 13.87
C TYR A 63 -4.47 4.74 13.58
N THR A 64 -4.23 3.57 14.16
CA THR A 64 -2.99 2.81 13.98
C THR A 64 -3.30 1.51 13.21
N PRO A 65 -3.21 1.51 11.87
CA PRO A 65 -3.30 0.28 11.10
C PRO A 65 -2.12 -0.64 11.43
N GLY A 66 -2.33 -1.95 11.35
CA GLY A 66 -1.23 -2.91 11.42
C GLY A 66 -0.27 -2.77 10.23
N PRO A 67 0.91 -3.44 10.29
CA PRO A 67 1.84 -3.50 9.16
C PRO A 67 1.16 -4.04 7.90
N GLY A 68 1.49 -3.47 6.75
CA GLY A 68 0.93 -3.93 5.48
C GLY A 68 0.72 -2.84 4.44
N ASN A 69 0.24 -3.27 3.30
CA ASN A 69 -0.18 -2.40 2.21
C ASN A 69 -1.70 -2.25 2.29
N HIS A 70 -2.17 -1.06 2.62
CA HIS A 70 -3.57 -0.79 2.84
C HIS A 70 -4.16 0.06 1.73
N PHE A 71 -5.42 -0.25 1.39
CA PHE A 71 -6.26 0.58 0.53
C PHE A 71 -7.41 1.12 1.35
N TYR A 72 -7.81 2.36 1.12
CA TYR A 72 -8.91 2.98 1.84
C TYR A 72 -9.56 4.12 1.06
N HIS A 73 -10.77 4.46 1.45
CA HIS A 73 -11.49 5.65 1.03
C HIS A 73 -12.31 6.22 2.18
N TYR A 74 -12.68 7.47 2.04
CA TYR A 74 -13.65 8.09 2.94
C TYR A 74 -15.07 7.85 2.45
N VAL A 75 -16.01 7.84 3.38
CA VAL A 75 -17.43 7.88 3.08
C VAL A 75 -18.01 9.12 3.78
N VAL A 76 -18.63 10.00 2.98
CA VAL A 76 -19.22 11.24 3.43
C VAL A 76 -20.71 11.17 3.15
N ASP A 77 -21.54 11.20 4.20
CA ASP A 77 -23.00 11.09 4.09
C ASP A 77 -23.44 9.93 3.17
N GLY A 78 -22.80 8.75 3.36
CA GLY A 78 -23.06 7.55 2.60
C GLY A 78 -22.47 7.51 1.18
N LYS A 79 -21.71 8.53 0.74
CA LYS A 79 -21.08 8.57 -0.59
C LYS A 79 -19.58 8.35 -0.49
N LYS A 80 -19.05 7.46 -1.35
CA LYS A 80 -17.61 7.21 -1.46
C LYS A 80 -16.89 8.48 -1.94
N VAL A 81 -15.80 8.82 -1.22
CA VAL A 81 -14.84 9.86 -1.58
C VAL A 81 -13.46 9.22 -1.62
N GLY A 82 -12.93 9.05 -2.82
CA GLY A 82 -11.60 8.52 -3.09
C GLY A 82 -10.56 9.61 -3.35
N PRO A 83 -9.36 9.20 -3.74
CA PRO A 83 -8.29 10.12 -4.09
C PRO A 83 -8.72 11.07 -5.21
N ARG A 84 -8.29 12.32 -5.09
CA ARG A 84 -8.35 13.23 -6.24
C ARG A 84 -7.36 12.74 -7.30
N PRO A 85 -7.63 13.02 -8.59
CA PRO A 85 -6.67 12.72 -9.65
C PRO A 85 -5.30 13.32 -9.32
N VAL A 86 -4.27 12.49 -9.33
CA VAL A 86 -2.89 12.92 -9.05
C VAL A 86 -2.18 13.16 -10.38
N MET A 87 -1.59 14.34 -10.54
CA MET A 87 -0.69 14.64 -11.64
C MET A 87 0.66 14.01 -11.35
N VAL A 88 1.01 12.96 -12.07
CA VAL A 88 2.30 12.25 -11.89
C VAL A 88 3.46 13.08 -12.44
N LYS A 89 3.21 13.87 -13.48
CA LYS A 89 4.11 14.88 -14.04
C LYS A 89 3.32 16.17 -14.38
N ALA A 90 3.97 17.30 -14.26
CA ALA A 90 3.37 18.58 -14.64
C ALA A 90 2.98 18.60 -16.13
N GLY A 91 1.70 18.93 -16.41
CA GLY A 91 1.16 19.04 -17.78
C GLY A 91 0.54 17.76 -18.35
N GLU A 92 0.48 16.67 -17.61
CA GLU A 92 -0.08 15.39 -18.06
C GLU A 92 -1.49 15.12 -17.53
N LYS A 93 -2.16 14.10 -18.13
CA LYS A 93 -3.48 13.66 -17.64
C LYS A 93 -3.35 13.07 -16.25
N PRO A 94 -4.24 13.45 -15.32
CA PRO A 94 -4.19 12.94 -13.96
C PRO A 94 -4.43 11.44 -13.91
N VAL A 95 -3.64 10.75 -13.07
CA VAL A 95 -3.85 9.34 -12.75
C VAL A 95 -4.94 9.24 -11.67
N ILE A 96 -5.96 8.42 -11.93
CA ILE A 96 -7.04 8.18 -10.98
C ILE A 96 -6.86 6.78 -10.41
N THR A 97 -6.58 6.70 -9.13
CA THR A 97 -6.70 5.46 -8.35
C THR A 97 -8.09 5.40 -7.72
N HIS A 98 -8.63 4.19 -7.55
CA HIS A 98 -9.98 4.04 -6.97
C HIS A 98 -10.00 4.26 -5.45
N ASP A 99 -8.89 4.00 -4.78
CA ASP A 99 -8.70 4.10 -3.34
C ASP A 99 -7.34 4.74 -3.02
N TYR A 100 -7.23 5.33 -1.83
CA TYR A 100 -5.94 5.76 -1.28
C TYR A 100 -5.11 4.53 -0.93
N THR A 101 -3.80 4.67 -1.00
CA THR A 101 -2.83 3.65 -0.55
C THR A 101 -2.09 4.15 0.67
N LEU A 102 -1.96 3.30 1.67
CA LEU A 102 -1.13 3.52 2.85
C LEU A 102 -0.25 2.29 3.08
N VAL A 103 1.06 2.50 3.12
CA VAL A 103 2.03 1.44 3.44
C VAL A 103 2.54 1.66 4.85
N VAL A 104 2.31 0.69 5.72
CA VAL A 104 2.78 0.69 7.11
C VAL A 104 3.91 -0.32 7.23
N ASP A 105 5.02 0.10 7.87
CA ASP A 105 6.23 -0.71 8.05
C ASP A 105 6.78 -1.27 6.72
N ALA A 106 6.94 -0.38 5.73
CA ALA A 106 7.54 -0.74 4.45
C ALA A 106 8.92 -1.38 4.66
N ASN A 107 9.13 -2.56 4.08
CA ASN A 107 10.37 -3.33 4.18
C ASN A 107 11.04 -3.61 2.83
N TYR A 108 10.38 -3.25 1.74
CA TYR A 108 10.91 -3.46 0.39
C TYR A 108 10.68 -2.24 -0.49
N THR A 109 11.68 -1.90 -1.29
CA THR A 109 11.60 -0.82 -2.29
C THR A 109 11.81 -1.42 -3.66
N LEU A 110 10.82 -1.26 -4.53
CA LEU A 110 10.92 -1.58 -5.96
C LEU A 110 11.21 -0.33 -6.76
N ARG A 111 12.08 -0.50 -7.75
CA ARG A 111 12.50 0.57 -8.63
C ARG A 111 12.50 0.12 -10.07
N LEU A 112 11.97 0.94 -10.96
CA LEU A 112 12.06 0.76 -12.42
C LEU A 112 12.84 1.95 -12.98
N PRO A 113 14.11 1.78 -13.37
CA PRO A 113 14.90 2.83 -13.99
C PRO A 113 14.41 3.11 -15.41
N GLY A 114 14.68 4.29 -15.89
CA GLY A 114 14.22 4.70 -17.23
C GLY A 114 12.72 4.98 -17.28
N PHE A 115 12.14 4.83 -18.46
CA PHE A 115 10.72 5.13 -18.71
C PHE A 115 10.32 6.56 -18.32
N GLY A 116 11.26 7.51 -18.47
CA GLY A 116 11.03 8.91 -18.11
C GLY A 116 9.88 9.56 -18.88
N GLU A 117 9.53 9.03 -20.04
CA GLU A 117 8.42 9.51 -20.88
C GLU A 117 7.07 8.85 -20.52
N ALA A 118 7.08 7.82 -19.67
CA ALA A 118 5.82 7.19 -19.25
C ALA A 118 4.97 8.17 -18.43
N ARG A 119 3.67 8.16 -18.69
CA ARG A 119 2.69 8.99 -17.97
C ARG A 119 2.34 8.42 -16.62
N GLU A 120 2.27 7.10 -16.55
CA GLU A 120 1.92 6.38 -15.33
C GLU A 120 2.64 5.03 -15.29
N VAL A 121 3.11 4.67 -14.10
CA VAL A 121 3.65 3.35 -13.85
C VAL A 121 3.02 2.79 -12.59
N PHE A 122 2.54 1.57 -12.68
CA PHE A 122 2.02 0.80 -11.54
C PHE A 122 2.85 -0.46 -11.37
N ILE A 123 2.74 -1.04 -10.18
CA ILE A 123 3.20 -2.40 -9.94
C ILE A 123 2.01 -3.31 -9.64
N SER A 124 2.07 -4.52 -10.16
CA SER A 124 1.06 -5.54 -9.95
C SER A 124 1.71 -6.89 -9.73
N GLY A 125 1.18 -7.67 -8.80
CA GLY A 125 1.76 -8.95 -8.44
C GLY A 125 0.90 -9.75 -7.46
N SER A 126 1.47 -10.83 -6.93
CA SER A 126 0.82 -11.71 -5.95
C SER A 126 0.37 -10.97 -4.69
N PHE A 127 1.02 -9.87 -4.32
CA PHE A 127 0.73 -9.06 -3.14
C PHE A 127 -0.49 -8.13 -3.28
N ASN A 128 -1.04 -7.96 -4.47
CA ASN A 128 -2.24 -7.15 -4.73
C ASN A 128 -3.25 -7.84 -5.65
N ASN A 129 -3.20 -9.19 -5.69
CA ASN A 129 -4.07 -10.01 -6.56
C ASN A 129 -4.03 -9.59 -8.03
N TRP A 130 -2.87 -9.17 -8.49
CA TRP A 130 -2.64 -8.73 -9.87
C TRP A 130 -3.52 -7.56 -10.33
N ALA A 131 -3.95 -6.71 -9.41
CA ALA A 131 -4.73 -5.50 -9.71
C ALA A 131 -3.84 -4.44 -10.37
N PRO A 132 -4.05 -4.12 -11.68
CA PRO A 132 -3.05 -3.41 -12.48
C PRO A 132 -2.93 -1.91 -12.16
N ARG A 133 -3.87 -1.33 -11.41
CA ARG A 133 -3.92 0.11 -11.12
C ARG A 133 -4.07 0.42 -9.63
N SER A 134 -3.63 -0.48 -8.77
CA SER A 134 -3.77 -0.30 -7.32
C SER A 134 -2.53 0.35 -6.68
N PHE A 135 -1.33 0.04 -7.16
CA PHE A 135 -0.07 0.56 -6.63
C PHE A 135 0.63 1.44 -7.65
N ALA A 136 0.32 2.75 -7.63
CA ALA A 136 1.01 3.74 -8.45
C ALA A 136 2.44 3.97 -7.94
N MET A 137 3.39 4.00 -8.85
CA MET A 137 4.77 4.35 -8.56
C MET A 137 5.00 5.86 -8.68
N GLU A 138 5.97 6.38 -7.95
CA GLU A 138 6.36 7.78 -7.99
C GLU A 138 7.66 7.95 -8.79
N TRP A 139 7.72 8.99 -9.63
CA TRP A 139 8.95 9.33 -10.33
C TRP A 139 9.93 10.03 -9.39
N LYS A 140 11.07 9.39 -9.11
CA LYS A 140 12.14 9.91 -8.25
C LYS A 140 13.50 9.50 -8.78
N ASN A 141 14.48 10.41 -8.72
CA ASN A 141 15.89 10.08 -9.03
C ASN A 141 16.08 9.33 -10.34
N ASN A 142 15.47 9.79 -11.43
CA ASN A 142 15.52 9.17 -12.77
C ASN A 142 14.98 7.74 -12.84
N GLY A 143 13.98 7.41 -12.05
CA GLY A 143 13.27 6.14 -12.08
C GLY A 143 11.94 6.20 -11.37
N TRP A 144 11.13 5.19 -11.56
CA TRP A 144 9.88 4.99 -10.85
C TRP A 144 10.16 4.17 -9.60
N GLU A 145 9.63 4.59 -8.46
CA GLU A 145 9.88 3.96 -7.17
C GLU A 145 8.57 3.74 -6.40
N ILE A 146 8.49 2.63 -5.69
CA ILE A 146 7.45 2.35 -4.70
C ILE A 146 8.03 1.60 -3.52
N LYS A 147 7.54 1.93 -2.34
CA LYS A 147 7.81 1.16 -1.11
C LYS A 147 6.62 0.28 -0.80
N LEU A 148 6.88 -0.96 -0.39
CA LEU A 148 5.87 -1.95 -0.05
C LEU A 148 6.21 -2.62 1.28
N CYS A 149 5.20 -3.08 1.97
CA CYS A 149 5.33 -4.01 3.07
C CYS A 149 5.00 -5.40 2.54
N LEU A 150 6.02 -6.24 2.36
CA LEU A 150 5.87 -7.59 1.82
C LEU A 150 6.19 -8.62 2.91
N PRO A 151 5.33 -9.63 3.13
CA PRO A 151 5.66 -10.73 4.04
C PRO A 151 6.85 -11.54 3.51
N PRO A 152 7.54 -12.29 4.37
CA PRO A 152 8.55 -13.25 3.92
C PRO A 152 7.99 -14.25 2.91
N GLY A 153 8.82 -14.66 1.96
CA GLY A 153 8.45 -15.64 0.94
C GLY A 153 8.59 -15.13 -0.49
N LYS A 154 8.01 -15.86 -1.42
CA LYS A 154 8.03 -15.58 -2.85
C LYS A 154 6.93 -14.61 -3.24
N HIS A 155 7.30 -13.59 -4.02
CA HIS A 155 6.37 -12.64 -4.64
C HIS A 155 6.66 -12.53 -6.13
N SER A 156 5.63 -12.79 -6.93
CA SER A 156 5.71 -12.63 -8.39
C SER A 156 5.08 -11.30 -8.79
N TYR A 157 5.68 -10.57 -9.72
CA TYR A 157 5.23 -9.24 -10.11
C TYR A 157 5.58 -8.86 -11.53
N LYS A 158 4.94 -7.80 -12.03
CA LYS A 158 5.27 -7.05 -13.23
C LYS A 158 5.03 -5.56 -13.00
N PHE A 159 5.70 -4.74 -13.79
CA PHE A 159 5.33 -3.34 -13.93
C PHE A 159 4.24 -3.19 -15.00
N VAL A 160 3.41 -2.16 -14.81
CA VAL A 160 2.40 -1.75 -15.80
C VAL A 160 2.71 -0.31 -16.20
N VAL A 161 3.36 -0.14 -17.36
CA VAL A 161 3.82 1.15 -17.89
C VAL A 161 2.85 1.59 -18.98
N ASP A 162 2.14 2.69 -18.76
CA ASP A 162 1.10 3.19 -19.70
C ASP A 162 0.15 2.08 -20.18
N GLY A 163 -0.24 1.19 -19.24
CA GLY A 163 -1.12 0.06 -19.51
C GLY A 163 -0.45 -1.18 -20.09
N LYS A 164 0.85 -1.17 -20.38
CA LYS A 164 1.60 -2.31 -20.88
C LYS A 164 2.30 -3.06 -19.76
N TRP A 165 2.10 -4.36 -19.70
CA TRP A 165 2.76 -5.24 -18.73
C TRP A 165 4.19 -5.53 -19.17
N ILE A 166 5.16 -5.29 -18.31
CA ILE A 166 6.57 -5.57 -18.53
C ILE A 166 7.17 -6.30 -17.33
N ILE A 167 8.07 -7.23 -17.59
CA ILE A 167 8.92 -7.79 -16.53
C ILE A 167 9.93 -6.74 -16.08
N ASP A 168 10.46 -6.91 -14.88
CA ASP A 168 11.51 -6.05 -14.37
C ASP A 168 12.82 -6.29 -15.14
N PRO A 169 13.33 -5.29 -15.87
CA PRO A 169 14.55 -5.46 -16.68
C PRO A 169 15.81 -5.66 -15.82
N ASP A 170 15.80 -5.19 -14.57
CA ASP A 170 16.94 -5.29 -13.67
C ASP A 170 16.88 -6.53 -12.77
N ASN A 171 15.78 -7.28 -12.80
CA ASN A 171 15.63 -8.50 -12.03
C ASN A 171 15.89 -9.73 -12.89
N THR A 172 16.93 -10.49 -12.55
CA THR A 172 17.29 -11.72 -13.26
C THR A 172 16.46 -12.94 -12.83
N TRP A 173 15.67 -12.82 -11.75
CA TRP A 173 14.81 -13.90 -11.26
C TRP A 173 13.41 -13.77 -11.82
N TRP A 174 12.98 -14.79 -12.52
CA TRP A 174 11.67 -14.84 -13.16
C TRP A 174 11.11 -16.28 -13.17
N GLU A 175 9.83 -16.38 -13.33
CA GLU A 175 9.12 -17.65 -13.51
C GLU A 175 8.16 -17.55 -14.70
N ASP A 176 7.86 -18.70 -15.31
CA ASP A 176 6.79 -18.83 -16.32
C ASP A 176 5.43 -18.58 -15.63
N ASN A 177 4.59 -17.79 -16.26
CA ASN A 177 3.26 -17.47 -15.70
C ASN A 177 2.15 -18.44 -16.18
N GLY A 178 2.50 -19.50 -16.93
CA GLY A 178 1.56 -20.47 -17.48
C GLY A 178 0.74 -19.96 -18.68
N HIS A 179 0.99 -18.75 -19.14
CA HIS A 179 0.28 -18.11 -20.26
C HIS A 179 1.22 -17.72 -21.40
N GLY A 180 2.41 -18.33 -21.46
CA GLY A 180 3.43 -18.05 -22.48
C GLY A 180 4.23 -16.77 -22.25
N ASP A 181 4.22 -16.25 -21.04
CA ASP A 181 4.96 -15.06 -20.63
C ASP A 181 5.57 -15.28 -19.22
N ARG A 182 6.34 -14.33 -18.71
CA ARG A 182 7.11 -14.44 -17.47
C ARG A 182 6.70 -13.39 -16.46
N ASN A 183 6.85 -13.71 -15.19
CA ASN A 183 6.77 -12.79 -14.07
C ASN A 183 8.14 -12.64 -13.42
N SER A 184 8.51 -11.43 -13.02
CA SER A 184 9.66 -11.21 -12.16
C SER A 184 9.37 -11.74 -10.76
N VAL A 185 10.41 -12.20 -10.04
CA VAL A 185 10.26 -12.84 -8.73
C VAL A 185 11.12 -12.14 -7.69
N ILE A 186 10.54 -11.90 -6.52
CA ILE A 186 11.23 -11.46 -5.30
C ILE A 186 11.13 -12.59 -4.28
N TRP A 187 12.24 -12.88 -3.61
CA TRP A 187 12.29 -13.68 -2.40
C TRP A 187 12.67 -12.81 -1.22
N LEU A 188 11.86 -12.81 -0.18
CA LEU A 188 12.20 -12.19 1.09
C LEU A 188 12.43 -13.26 2.14
N ASP A 189 13.61 -13.20 2.74
CA ASP A 189 13.98 -14.10 3.83
C ASP A 189 13.14 -13.83 5.07
N ASN A 190 12.86 -14.88 5.84
CA ASN A 190 12.23 -14.71 7.13
C ASN A 190 13.29 -14.21 8.13
N PRO A 191 13.19 -12.99 8.65
CA PRO A 191 14.19 -12.44 9.59
C PRO A 191 14.29 -13.22 10.91
N VAL A 192 13.39 -14.17 11.16
CA VAL A 192 13.37 -15.00 12.39
C VAL A 192 14.17 -16.30 12.22
N TYR A 193 14.56 -16.67 11.01
CA TYR A 193 15.34 -17.88 10.77
C TYR A 193 16.80 -17.53 10.56
N ASN A 194 17.56 -17.45 11.67
CA ASN A 194 19.01 -17.50 11.66
C ASN A 194 19.42 -18.87 12.21
N PRO A 195 19.69 -19.89 11.37
CA PRO A 195 20.33 -21.10 11.84
C PRO A 195 21.78 -20.77 12.21
N ALA A 196 22.09 -20.72 13.52
CA ALA A 196 23.43 -20.70 14.03
C ALA A 196 24.13 -22.05 13.78
#